data_a7f117e7bc2751299001648bd1d2a2b6
#
_entry.id   a7f117e7bc2751299001648bd1d2a2b6
#
_cell.length_a   1.000
_cell.length_b   1.000
_cell.length_c   1.000
_cell.angle_alpha   90.00
_cell.angle_beta   90.00
_cell.angle_gamma   90.00
#
_symmetry.space_group_name_H-M   'P 1'
#
loop_
_entity.id
_entity.type
_entity.pdbx_description
1 polymer ?
#
loop_
_entity_poly.entity_id
_entity_poly.type
_entity_poly.pdbx_seq_one_letter_code
_entity_poly.pdbx_strand_id
1 'polypeptide(L)'
;MPVNEILAEDFAPSQWLSWPRSSLRVVDWNIDRGLKLPAIIDFLADSNADIFILQEVDINAHRTHRLNIARVIARKLQLNYVFGREFVELTQGTKTSPAYHGQATLSRWKISNPRLIRFQRQSDFWKPRWFKPTLQTFQERLGGRVALAAEINIAKAATLCYNLHLESRSNDELRRAQLTEVLEDSAKYDPACLVIVAGDFNLNASKPGSAGALALAGFRDAVPTARLATTPARHLLEAGRHIDWAFVRGSGEATAGKVHRSVTASDHYPISFELRIPG
;
A
#
# COMPACT_ATOMS: atom_id res chain seq x y z
N MET A 1 -2.14 -6.30 19.80
CA MET A 1 -1.37 -6.54 18.57
C MET A 1 -0.01 -7.06 18.98
N PRO A 2 0.57 -8.08 18.35
CA PRO A 2 1.87 -8.61 18.73
C PRO A 2 2.96 -7.55 18.60
N VAL A 3 4.08 -7.79 19.28
CA VAL A 3 5.25 -6.90 19.31
C VAL A 3 5.74 -6.53 17.91
N ASN A 4 5.53 -7.43 16.93
CA ASN A 4 6.02 -7.28 15.56
C ASN A 4 5.19 -6.35 14.67
N GLU A 5 4.08 -5.81 15.17
CA GLU A 5 3.25 -4.84 14.43
C GLU A 5 2.69 -5.34 13.09
N ILE A 6 2.80 -6.63 12.81
CA ILE A 6 2.28 -7.30 11.62
C ILE A 6 1.18 -8.29 12.04
N LEU A 7 0.09 -8.29 11.26
CA LEU A 7 -0.94 -9.34 11.31
C LEU A 7 -0.99 -10.04 9.96
N ALA A 8 -1.17 -11.36 9.98
CA ALA A 8 -1.34 -12.14 8.77
C ALA A 8 -2.36 -13.26 9.02
N GLU A 9 -3.24 -13.50 8.05
CA GLU A 9 -4.17 -14.64 8.06
C GLU A 9 -4.40 -15.11 6.61
N ASP A 10 -4.64 -16.40 6.46
CA ASP A 10 -4.85 -17.06 5.19
C ASP A 10 -6.32 -17.47 5.03
N PHE A 11 -6.98 -16.95 4.00
CA PHE A 11 -8.37 -17.28 3.65
C PHE A 11 -8.52 -17.75 2.19
N ALA A 12 -7.45 -17.72 1.40
CA ALA A 12 -7.48 -18.17 0.03
C ALA A 12 -7.62 -19.70 -0.03
N PRO A 13 -8.56 -20.23 -0.84
CA PRO A 13 -8.71 -21.67 -1.00
C PRO A 13 -7.49 -22.26 -1.72
N SER A 14 -7.09 -23.48 -1.31
CA SER A 14 -5.89 -24.17 -1.84
C SER A 14 -5.94 -24.42 -3.36
N GLN A 15 -7.12 -24.52 -3.93
CA GLN A 15 -7.30 -24.71 -5.38
C GLN A 15 -6.73 -23.56 -6.24
N TRP A 16 -6.54 -22.36 -5.66
CA TRP A 16 -5.95 -21.22 -6.40
C TRP A 16 -4.44 -21.32 -6.55
N LEU A 17 -3.78 -22.18 -5.76
CA LEU A 17 -2.33 -22.38 -5.81
C LEU A 17 -1.84 -23.05 -7.11
N SER A 18 -2.73 -23.78 -7.81
CA SER A 18 -2.41 -24.55 -9.02
C SER A 18 -2.81 -23.87 -10.33
N TRP A 19 -3.31 -22.63 -10.29
CA TRP A 19 -3.79 -21.95 -11.48
C TRP A 19 -2.64 -21.33 -12.28
N PRO A 20 -2.31 -21.88 -13.48
CA PRO A 20 -1.28 -21.29 -14.33
C PRO A 20 -1.85 -20.05 -15.03
N ARG A 21 -1.58 -18.86 -14.46
CA ARG A 21 -1.89 -17.63 -15.13
C ARG A 21 -0.64 -17.08 -15.80
N SER A 22 -0.75 -16.72 -17.08
CA SER A 22 0.29 -15.99 -17.81
C SER A 22 0.34 -14.50 -17.46
N SER A 23 -0.71 -13.98 -16.82
CA SER A 23 -0.77 -12.60 -16.34
C SER A 23 -1.50 -12.50 -15.00
N LEU A 24 -1.10 -11.54 -14.20
CA LEU A 24 -1.69 -11.19 -12.90
C LEU A 24 -2.29 -9.80 -13.01
N ARG A 25 -3.42 -9.59 -12.36
CA ARG A 25 -3.98 -8.26 -12.17
C ARG A 25 -3.65 -7.76 -10.78
N VAL A 26 -3.07 -6.54 -10.72
CA VAL A 26 -2.73 -5.86 -9.47
C VAL A 26 -3.57 -4.60 -9.35
N VAL A 27 -4.09 -4.34 -8.18
CA VAL A 27 -4.75 -3.09 -7.80
C VAL A 27 -3.99 -2.46 -6.65
N ASP A 28 -3.66 -1.19 -6.78
CA ASP A 28 -3.15 -0.36 -5.70
C ASP A 28 -4.15 0.74 -5.37
N TRP A 29 -4.40 0.96 -4.07
CA TRP A 29 -5.40 1.92 -3.64
C TRP A 29 -5.25 2.36 -2.18
N ASN A 30 -5.15 3.66 -1.95
CA ASN A 30 -5.40 4.24 -0.64
C ASN A 30 -6.92 4.29 -0.41
N ILE A 31 -7.41 3.53 0.59
CA ILE A 31 -8.85 3.30 0.82
C ILE A 31 -9.47 4.21 1.88
N ASP A 32 -8.83 5.32 2.21
CA ASP A 32 -9.33 6.29 3.20
C ASP A 32 -9.89 5.57 4.45
N ARG A 33 -9.04 4.83 5.16
CA ARG A 33 -9.34 4.11 6.42
C ARG A 33 -10.36 2.96 6.27
N GLY A 34 -10.95 2.78 5.11
CA GLY A 34 -12.07 1.87 4.89
C GLY A 34 -13.42 2.47 5.27
N LEU A 35 -13.57 3.81 5.25
CA LEU A 35 -14.80 4.51 5.66
C LEU A 35 -16.02 4.11 4.82
N LYS A 36 -15.84 3.83 3.54
CA LYS A 36 -16.91 3.38 2.63
C LYS A 36 -16.75 1.89 2.29
N LEU A 37 -16.56 1.06 3.31
CA LEU A 37 -16.19 -0.36 3.18
C LEU A 37 -17.05 -1.15 2.19
N PRO A 38 -18.40 -1.05 2.14
CA PRO A 38 -19.20 -1.78 1.16
C PRO A 38 -18.78 -1.45 -0.28
N ALA A 39 -18.71 -0.18 -0.65
CA ALA A 39 -18.35 0.25 -2.00
C ALA A 39 -16.87 -0.08 -2.34
N ILE A 40 -15.98 -0.10 -1.33
CA ILE A 40 -14.60 -0.57 -1.49
C ILE A 40 -14.62 -2.06 -1.87
N ILE A 41 -15.33 -2.89 -1.11
CA ILE A 41 -15.42 -4.34 -1.36
C ILE A 41 -16.03 -4.61 -2.74
N ASP A 42 -17.08 -3.90 -3.12
CA ASP A 42 -17.73 -4.07 -4.43
C ASP A 42 -16.73 -3.81 -5.56
N PHE A 43 -16.00 -2.69 -5.52
CA PHE A 43 -14.98 -2.40 -6.52
C PHE A 43 -13.85 -3.46 -6.54
N LEU A 44 -13.35 -3.86 -5.36
CA LEU A 44 -12.27 -4.85 -5.28
C LEU A 44 -12.73 -6.21 -5.85
N ALA A 45 -13.97 -6.62 -5.57
CA ALA A 45 -14.56 -7.85 -6.13
C ALA A 45 -14.70 -7.75 -7.66
N ASP A 46 -15.27 -6.66 -8.17
CA ASP A 46 -15.49 -6.43 -9.60
C ASP A 46 -14.18 -6.32 -10.39
N SER A 47 -13.11 -5.82 -9.75
CA SER A 47 -11.78 -5.72 -10.38
C SER A 47 -11.21 -7.08 -10.76
N ASN A 48 -11.65 -8.16 -10.09
CA ASN A 48 -11.12 -9.52 -10.22
C ASN A 48 -9.59 -9.57 -10.18
N ALA A 49 -8.99 -8.73 -9.35
CA ALA A 49 -7.55 -8.67 -9.21
C ALA A 49 -7.02 -9.84 -8.35
N ASP A 50 -5.76 -10.12 -8.52
CA ASP A 50 -5.05 -11.22 -7.87
C ASP A 50 -4.26 -10.74 -6.65
N ILE A 51 -3.79 -9.48 -6.71
CA ILE A 51 -3.04 -8.81 -5.66
C ILE A 51 -3.65 -7.44 -5.42
N PHE A 52 -3.83 -7.08 -4.15
CA PHE A 52 -4.27 -5.76 -3.72
C PHE A 52 -3.24 -5.16 -2.78
N ILE A 53 -2.84 -3.93 -3.05
CA ILE A 53 -1.89 -3.14 -2.28
C ILE A 53 -2.68 -1.95 -1.72
N LEU A 54 -3.02 -2.00 -0.44
CA LEU A 54 -3.96 -1.06 0.18
C LEU A 54 -3.26 -0.21 1.23
N GLN A 55 -3.45 1.10 1.18
CA GLN A 55 -2.99 2.05 2.18
C GLN A 55 -4.18 2.60 2.97
N GLU A 56 -3.89 3.23 4.09
CA GLU A 56 -4.87 3.76 5.04
C GLU A 56 -5.91 2.70 5.45
N VAL A 57 -5.46 1.61 6.01
CA VAL A 57 -6.29 0.52 6.49
C VAL A 57 -6.42 0.60 8.01
N ASP A 58 -7.64 0.72 8.52
CA ASP A 58 -7.91 0.75 9.96
C ASP A 58 -8.12 -0.63 10.57
N ILE A 59 -7.70 -0.77 11.82
CA ILE A 59 -8.04 -1.90 12.68
C ILE A 59 -8.56 -1.36 14.01
N ASN A 60 -9.74 -1.84 14.42
CA ASN A 60 -10.38 -1.54 15.70
C ASN A 60 -10.66 -0.03 15.93
N ALA A 61 -10.72 0.78 14.89
CA ALA A 61 -11.03 2.18 15.00
C ALA A 61 -12.53 2.42 15.17
N HIS A 62 -12.92 3.35 16.04
CA HIS A 62 -14.32 3.70 16.26
C HIS A 62 -15.01 4.16 14.98
N ARG A 63 -14.31 4.99 14.17
CA ARG A 63 -14.81 5.52 12.89
C ARG A 63 -15.12 4.44 11.84
N THR A 64 -14.56 3.26 11.98
CA THR A 64 -14.79 2.09 11.11
C THR A 64 -15.44 0.93 11.87
N HIS A 65 -16.32 1.25 12.82
CA HIS A 65 -17.12 0.30 13.61
C HIS A 65 -16.28 -0.79 14.31
N ARG A 66 -15.04 -0.47 14.71
CA ARG A 66 -14.09 -1.39 15.36
C ARG A 66 -13.77 -2.64 14.54
N LEU A 67 -13.93 -2.58 13.23
CA LEU A 67 -13.59 -3.68 12.36
C LEU A 67 -12.07 -3.78 12.15
N ASN A 68 -11.60 -4.96 11.82
CA ASN A 68 -10.34 -5.16 11.14
C ASN A 68 -10.65 -5.13 9.64
N ILE A 69 -10.43 -3.98 8.99
CA ILE A 69 -10.80 -3.72 7.60
C ILE A 69 -10.10 -4.71 6.65
N ALA A 70 -8.78 -4.94 6.84
CA ALA A 70 -8.03 -5.89 6.03
C ALA A 70 -8.63 -7.31 6.11
N ARG A 71 -8.95 -7.76 7.32
CA ARG A 71 -9.55 -9.08 7.54
C ARG A 71 -10.93 -9.22 6.91
N VAL A 72 -11.77 -8.18 7.02
CA VAL A 72 -13.12 -8.19 6.42
C VAL A 72 -13.02 -8.31 4.90
N ILE A 73 -12.17 -7.51 4.26
CA ILE A 73 -11.93 -7.57 2.82
C ILE A 73 -11.39 -8.96 2.43
N ALA A 74 -10.35 -9.43 3.11
CA ALA A 74 -9.69 -10.71 2.83
C ALA A 74 -10.67 -11.89 2.91
N ARG A 75 -11.49 -11.94 3.97
CA ARG A 75 -12.51 -12.99 4.12
C ARG A 75 -13.59 -12.93 3.05
N LYS A 76 -14.06 -11.72 2.72
CA LYS A 76 -15.12 -11.54 1.72
C LYS A 76 -14.66 -11.95 0.32
N LEU A 77 -13.38 -11.65 -0.01
CA LEU A 77 -12.79 -11.95 -1.32
C LEU A 77 -12.03 -13.29 -1.34
N GLN A 78 -11.99 -14.02 -0.23
CA GLN A 78 -11.25 -15.27 -0.08
C GLN A 78 -9.77 -15.13 -0.45
N LEU A 79 -9.10 -14.15 0.16
CA LEU A 79 -7.68 -13.83 -0.06
C LEU A 79 -6.87 -14.02 1.21
N ASN A 80 -5.59 -14.30 1.08
CA ASN A 80 -4.63 -14.16 2.15
C ASN A 80 -4.32 -12.68 2.36
N TYR A 81 -3.96 -12.27 3.57
CA TYR A 81 -3.52 -10.90 3.79
C TYR A 81 -2.40 -10.79 4.81
N VAL A 82 -1.64 -9.73 4.66
CA VAL A 82 -0.76 -9.20 5.69
C VAL A 82 -1.12 -7.73 5.91
N PHE A 83 -1.09 -7.30 7.18
CA PHE A 83 -1.26 -5.91 7.58
C PHE A 83 -0.03 -5.47 8.35
N GLY A 84 0.48 -4.27 8.04
CA GLY A 84 1.58 -3.61 8.73
C GLY A 84 1.13 -2.32 9.39
N ARG A 85 1.42 -2.18 10.70
CA ARG A 85 1.03 -0.99 11.47
C ARG A 85 1.98 0.17 11.23
N GLU A 86 1.43 1.31 10.81
CA GLU A 86 2.10 2.62 10.81
C GLU A 86 1.89 3.33 12.16
N PHE A 87 0.64 3.43 12.60
CA PHE A 87 0.24 4.25 13.73
C PHE A 87 -0.65 3.54 14.72
N VAL A 88 -0.56 3.99 15.97
CA VAL A 88 -1.60 3.84 16.99
C VAL A 88 -2.49 5.07 16.92
N GLU A 89 -3.79 4.87 16.74
CA GLU A 89 -4.80 5.92 16.67
C GLU A 89 -5.29 6.25 18.10
N LEU A 90 -4.89 7.40 18.62
CA LEU A 90 -5.14 7.76 20.02
C LEU A 90 -6.59 8.16 20.28
N THR A 91 -7.29 8.68 19.27
CA THR A 91 -8.68 9.16 19.36
C THR A 91 -9.71 8.11 18.96
N GLN A 92 -9.29 6.96 18.41
CA GLN A 92 -10.18 5.97 17.81
C GLN A 92 -10.28 4.66 18.60
N GLY A 93 -9.39 4.45 19.55
CA GLY A 93 -9.36 3.29 20.45
C GLY A 93 -9.39 3.68 21.92
N THR A 94 -9.14 2.70 22.78
CA THR A 94 -8.93 2.89 24.21
C THR A 94 -7.58 2.31 24.63
N LYS A 95 -7.15 2.55 25.87
CA LYS A 95 -5.91 1.95 26.41
C LYS A 95 -5.96 0.42 26.41
N THR A 96 -7.13 -0.17 26.70
CA THR A 96 -7.33 -1.63 26.74
C THR A 96 -7.72 -2.24 25.39
N SER A 97 -8.17 -1.41 24.45
CA SER A 97 -8.56 -1.81 23.10
C SER A 97 -8.06 -0.76 22.08
N PRO A 98 -6.75 -0.71 21.82
CA PRO A 98 -6.17 0.30 20.96
C PRO A 98 -6.61 0.11 19.50
N ALA A 99 -6.73 1.23 18.80
CA ALA A 99 -6.96 1.25 17.36
C ALA A 99 -5.65 1.47 16.61
N TYR A 100 -5.57 0.91 15.43
CA TYR A 100 -4.38 0.96 14.58
C TYR A 100 -4.73 1.42 13.17
N HIS A 101 -3.74 2.02 12.54
CA HIS A 101 -3.80 2.46 11.15
C HIS A 101 -2.53 2.00 10.44
N GLY A 102 -2.65 1.56 9.19
CA GLY A 102 -1.49 1.04 8.46
C GLY A 102 -1.82 0.66 7.03
N GLN A 103 -1.08 -0.33 6.54
CA GLN A 103 -1.14 -0.82 5.17
C GLN A 103 -1.51 -2.31 5.15
N ALA A 104 -2.15 -2.77 4.08
CA ALA A 104 -2.42 -4.18 3.89
C ALA A 104 -2.09 -4.62 2.46
N THR A 105 -1.46 -5.78 2.32
CA THR A 105 -1.30 -6.46 1.04
C THR A 105 -2.12 -7.73 1.07
N LEU A 106 -2.98 -7.92 0.06
CA LEU A 106 -3.81 -9.11 -0.06
C LEU A 106 -3.44 -9.87 -1.34
N SER A 107 -3.54 -11.19 -1.31
CA SER A 107 -3.18 -12.04 -2.46
C SER A 107 -3.98 -13.33 -2.50
N ARG A 108 -4.22 -13.82 -3.73
CA ARG A 108 -4.73 -15.18 -3.97
C ARG A 108 -3.71 -16.24 -3.56
N TRP A 109 -2.43 -15.93 -3.65
CA TRP A 109 -1.35 -16.84 -3.28
C TRP A 109 -0.87 -16.59 -1.87
N LYS A 110 -0.13 -17.57 -1.36
CA LYS A 110 0.48 -17.47 -0.04
C LYS A 110 1.42 -16.27 0.02
N ILE A 111 1.27 -15.48 1.09
CA ILE A 111 2.14 -14.38 1.44
C ILE A 111 3.14 -14.90 2.50
N SER A 112 4.43 -14.69 2.26
CA SER A 112 5.51 -15.14 3.14
C SER A 112 6.46 -13.99 3.46
N ASN A 113 7.28 -14.19 4.50
CA ASN A 113 8.32 -13.26 4.92
C ASN A 113 7.85 -11.78 5.04
N PRO A 114 6.67 -11.49 5.64
CA PRO A 114 6.22 -10.12 5.78
C PRO A 114 7.13 -9.37 6.77
N ARG A 115 7.53 -8.17 6.41
CA ARG A 115 8.37 -7.31 7.22
C ARG A 115 8.04 -5.84 7.04
N LEU A 116 8.29 -5.04 8.07
CA LEU A 116 8.17 -3.59 8.04
C LEU A 116 9.56 -2.96 7.89
N ILE A 117 9.71 -2.15 6.86
CA ILE A 117 10.84 -1.22 6.74
C ILE A 117 10.43 0.06 7.42
N ARG A 118 10.93 0.27 8.63
CA ARG A 118 10.77 1.54 9.34
C ARG A 118 11.80 2.51 8.81
N PHE A 119 11.32 3.53 8.12
CA PHE A 119 12.21 4.53 7.54
C PHE A 119 13.06 5.20 8.62
N GLN A 120 14.35 5.35 8.35
CA GLN A 120 15.31 6.02 9.24
C GLN A 120 14.98 7.51 9.36
N ARG A 121 14.59 8.13 8.24
CA ARG A 121 14.12 9.53 8.21
C ARG A 121 12.61 9.59 8.32
N GLN A 122 12.11 10.15 9.40
CA GLN A 122 10.70 10.34 9.72
C GLN A 122 10.39 11.81 9.92
N SER A 123 9.15 12.21 9.69
CA SER A 123 8.64 13.48 10.15
C SER A 123 8.46 13.46 11.67
N ASP A 124 8.89 14.53 12.33
CA ASP A 124 8.65 14.69 13.77
C ASP A 124 7.18 14.95 14.12
N PHE A 125 6.34 15.12 13.10
CA PHE A 125 4.91 15.38 13.29
C PHE A 125 4.18 14.25 14.07
N TRP A 126 4.63 13.02 13.91
CA TRP A 126 3.99 11.83 14.50
C TRP A 126 4.61 11.37 15.83
N LYS A 127 5.70 12.02 16.27
CA LYS A 127 6.36 11.71 17.54
C LYS A 127 5.58 12.30 18.72
N PRO A 128 5.66 11.69 19.93
CA PRO A 128 5.11 12.28 21.14
C PRO A 128 5.70 13.66 21.37
N ARG A 129 4.84 14.64 21.60
CA ARG A 129 5.28 16.00 21.93
C ARG A 129 5.45 16.14 23.44
N TRP A 130 6.64 16.45 23.92
CA TRP A 130 6.97 16.53 25.34
C TRP A 130 6.05 17.47 26.14
N PHE A 131 5.52 18.52 25.53
CA PHE A 131 4.60 19.49 26.13
C PHE A 131 3.11 19.11 25.99
N LYS A 132 2.81 18.02 25.24
CA LYS A 132 1.45 17.52 25.01
C LYS A 132 1.41 15.98 25.05
N PRO A 133 2.09 15.32 25.99
CA PRO A 133 2.44 13.90 25.86
C PRO A 133 1.24 12.94 25.87
N THR A 134 0.05 13.38 26.25
CA THR A 134 -1.10 12.45 26.43
C THR A 134 -2.45 13.06 26.06
N LEU A 135 -2.49 14.32 25.63
CA LEU A 135 -3.75 14.95 25.25
C LEU A 135 -4.13 14.54 23.83
N GLN A 136 -4.96 13.51 23.71
CA GLN A 136 -5.57 13.02 22.46
C GLN A 136 -6.12 14.15 21.59
N THR A 137 -6.61 15.21 22.22
CA THR A 137 -7.13 16.43 21.56
C THR A 137 -6.11 17.10 20.63
N PHE A 138 -4.79 16.93 20.89
CA PHE A 138 -3.73 17.61 20.12
C PHE A 138 -2.86 16.65 19.33
N GLN A 139 -3.01 15.35 19.52
CA GLN A 139 -2.26 14.34 18.80
C GLN A 139 -3.18 13.15 18.48
N GLU A 140 -3.58 13.04 17.23
CA GLU A 140 -4.51 12.01 16.79
C GLU A 140 -3.88 10.62 16.76
N ARG A 141 -2.58 10.54 16.43
CA ARG A 141 -1.87 9.27 16.26
C ARG A 141 -0.40 9.34 16.63
N LEU A 142 0.17 8.20 16.99
CA LEU A 142 1.59 8.00 17.27
C LEU A 142 2.16 6.89 16.38
N GLY A 143 3.36 7.09 15.87
CA GLY A 143 4.05 6.12 15.03
C GLY A 143 4.92 6.78 13.98
N GLY A 144 4.93 6.22 12.80
CA GLY A 144 5.69 6.74 11.65
C GLY A 144 5.41 5.95 10.40
N ARG A 145 5.78 6.50 9.27
CA ARG A 145 5.65 5.86 7.97
C ARG A 145 6.56 4.64 7.85
N VAL A 146 6.07 3.63 7.18
CA VAL A 146 6.78 2.38 6.92
C VAL A 146 6.53 1.94 5.48
N ALA A 147 7.36 1.02 4.96
CA ALA A 147 6.98 0.19 3.85
C ALA A 147 6.66 -1.21 4.36
N LEU A 148 5.55 -1.79 3.91
CA LEU A 148 5.22 -3.20 4.14
C LEU A 148 5.76 -4.01 2.97
N ALA A 149 6.78 -4.81 3.22
CA ALA A 149 7.37 -5.71 2.24
C ALA A 149 6.94 -7.16 2.52
N ALA A 150 6.60 -7.89 1.48
CA ALA A 150 6.26 -9.31 1.58
C ALA A 150 6.57 -10.05 0.27
N GLU A 151 6.79 -11.35 0.37
CA GLU A 151 6.94 -12.24 -0.78
C GLU A 151 5.61 -12.92 -1.10
N ILE A 152 5.22 -12.91 -2.35
CA ILE A 152 4.02 -13.59 -2.86
C ILE A 152 4.50 -14.73 -3.76
N ASN A 153 4.20 -15.96 -3.39
CA ASN A 153 4.66 -17.16 -4.10
C ASN A 153 3.75 -17.49 -5.29
N ILE A 154 4.08 -16.94 -6.47
CA ILE A 154 3.31 -17.10 -7.69
C ILE A 154 3.97 -18.15 -8.57
N ALA A 155 3.28 -19.24 -8.90
CA ALA A 155 3.77 -20.29 -9.81
C ALA A 155 5.21 -20.75 -9.53
N LYS A 156 5.58 -20.89 -8.24
CA LYS A 156 6.92 -21.28 -7.75
C LYS A 156 8.00 -20.17 -7.86
N ALA A 157 7.66 -18.98 -8.34
CA ALA A 157 8.54 -17.82 -8.30
C ALA A 157 8.09 -16.86 -7.19
N ALA A 158 9.02 -16.40 -6.36
CA ALA A 158 8.73 -15.37 -5.36
C ALA A 158 8.68 -14.00 -6.04
N THR A 159 7.54 -13.33 -5.91
CA THR A 159 7.38 -11.93 -6.29
C THR A 159 7.47 -11.08 -5.03
N LEU A 160 8.44 -10.18 -4.99
CA LEU A 160 8.59 -9.26 -3.86
C LEU A 160 7.65 -8.07 -4.06
N CYS A 161 6.82 -7.80 -3.08
CA CYS A 161 5.85 -6.71 -3.10
C CYS A 161 6.15 -5.71 -1.98
N TYR A 162 6.35 -4.45 -2.33
CA TYR A 162 6.45 -3.33 -1.40
C TYR A 162 5.19 -2.47 -1.51
N ASN A 163 4.46 -2.37 -0.41
CA ASN A 163 3.36 -1.46 -0.24
C ASN A 163 3.87 -0.21 0.47
N LEU A 164 3.74 0.95 -0.18
CA LEU A 164 4.27 2.21 0.31
C LEU A 164 3.16 3.18 0.72
N HIS A 165 3.39 3.88 1.82
CA HIS A 165 2.66 5.10 2.13
C HIS A 165 3.68 6.11 2.67
N LEU A 166 4.23 6.94 1.78
CA LEU A 166 5.28 7.90 2.13
C LEU A 166 4.70 9.10 2.90
N GLU A 167 5.60 9.90 3.46
CA GLU A 167 5.23 10.97 4.39
C GLU A 167 4.34 12.05 3.75
N SER A 168 3.18 12.29 4.34
CA SER A 168 2.23 13.32 3.90
C SER A 168 2.51 14.70 4.53
N ARG A 169 3.14 14.75 5.71
CA ARG A 169 3.38 15.96 6.51
C ARG A 169 4.82 16.46 6.41
N SER A 170 5.39 16.48 5.19
CA SER A 170 6.75 16.94 4.93
C SER A 170 6.94 17.36 3.47
N ASN A 171 8.19 17.58 3.07
CA ASN A 171 8.59 17.95 1.72
C ASN A 171 8.98 16.73 0.85
N ASP A 172 9.21 16.97 -0.43
CA ASP A 172 9.60 15.91 -1.39
C ASP A 172 11.00 15.35 -1.09
N GLU A 173 11.87 16.07 -0.37
CA GLU A 173 13.18 15.55 0.01
C GLU A 173 13.06 14.38 0.97
N LEU A 174 12.22 14.49 2.02
CA LEU A 174 11.98 13.39 2.94
C LEU A 174 11.33 12.20 2.24
N ARG A 175 10.35 12.44 1.37
CA ARG A 175 9.69 11.36 0.60
C ARG A 175 10.68 10.62 -0.30
N ARG A 176 11.58 11.36 -0.97
CA ARG A 176 12.65 10.74 -1.78
C ARG A 176 13.62 9.92 -0.92
N ALA A 177 13.98 10.41 0.26
CA ALA A 177 14.84 9.64 1.17
C ALA A 177 14.16 8.32 1.59
N GLN A 178 12.87 8.35 1.93
CA GLN A 178 12.11 7.15 2.24
C GLN A 178 11.98 6.19 1.04
N LEU A 179 11.77 6.72 -0.17
CA LEU A 179 11.78 5.92 -1.39
C LEU A 179 13.15 5.26 -1.61
N THR A 180 14.24 6.00 -1.41
CA THR A 180 15.61 5.47 -1.55
C THR A 180 15.85 4.29 -0.62
N GLU A 181 15.41 4.33 0.63
CA GLU A 181 15.52 3.19 1.57
C GLU A 181 14.83 1.92 1.02
N VAL A 182 13.68 2.07 0.34
CA VAL A 182 13.00 0.94 -0.32
C VAL A 182 13.78 0.43 -1.52
N LEU A 183 14.31 1.32 -2.35
CA LEU A 183 15.12 0.93 -3.50
C LEU A 183 16.41 0.20 -3.07
N GLU A 184 17.10 0.69 -2.04
CA GLU A 184 18.26 0.04 -1.44
C GLU A 184 17.93 -1.34 -0.86
N ASP A 185 16.77 -1.48 -0.20
CA ASP A 185 16.32 -2.77 0.30
C ASP A 185 16.03 -3.73 -0.86
N SER A 186 15.36 -3.25 -1.91
CA SER A 186 15.07 -4.05 -3.10
C SER A 186 16.33 -4.48 -3.86
N ALA A 187 17.42 -3.71 -3.78
CA ALA A 187 18.70 -4.02 -4.43
C ALA A 187 19.43 -5.23 -3.79
N LYS A 188 19.00 -5.69 -2.62
CA LYS A 188 19.53 -6.90 -1.98
C LYS A 188 19.05 -8.19 -2.67
N TYR A 189 18.05 -8.10 -3.54
CA TYR A 189 17.47 -9.23 -4.27
C TYR A 189 18.04 -9.28 -5.68
N ASP A 190 18.08 -10.49 -6.25
CA ASP A 190 18.53 -10.72 -7.62
C ASP A 190 17.83 -9.74 -8.59
N PRO A 191 18.56 -9.09 -9.51
CA PRO A 191 17.97 -8.20 -10.51
C PRO A 191 16.86 -8.84 -11.36
N ALA A 192 16.91 -10.16 -11.58
CA ALA A 192 15.87 -10.90 -12.29
C ALA A 192 14.63 -11.17 -11.42
N CYS A 193 14.72 -11.01 -10.10
CA CYS A 193 13.59 -11.16 -9.21
C CYS A 193 12.50 -10.14 -9.56
N LEU A 194 11.27 -10.63 -9.71
CA LEU A 194 10.12 -9.77 -9.93
C LEU A 194 9.82 -8.97 -8.67
N VAL A 195 9.87 -7.65 -8.79
CA VAL A 195 9.61 -6.72 -7.67
C VAL A 195 8.53 -5.74 -8.09
N ILE A 196 7.51 -5.61 -7.24
CA ILE A 196 6.47 -4.59 -7.34
C ILE A 196 6.70 -3.57 -6.22
N VAL A 197 6.76 -2.29 -6.57
CA VAL A 197 6.77 -1.17 -5.62
C VAL A 197 5.57 -0.30 -5.94
N ALA A 198 4.54 -0.28 -5.09
CA ALA A 198 3.33 0.49 -5.34
C ALA A 198 2.79 1.12 -4.05
N GLY A 199 1.96 2.15 -4.21
CA GLY A 199 1.31 2.82 -3.09
C GLY A 199 1.12 4.32 -3.25
N ASP A 200 0.73 4.96 -2.15
CA ASP A 200 0.66 6.41 -2.03
C ASP A 200 2.05 6.99 -1.71
N PHE A 201 2.69 7.53 -2.73
CA PHE A 201 4.01 8.15 -2.62
C PHE A 201 3.95 9.58 -2.04
N ASN A 202 2.76 10.17 -1.97
CA ASN A 202 2.58 11.57 -1.59
C ASN A 202 3.49 12.57 -2.35
N LEU A 203 4.09 12.13 -3.44
CA LEU A 203 4.93 12.93 -4.32
C LEU A 203 4.66 12.58 -5.79
N ASN A 204 5.02 13.47 -6.69
CA ASN A 204 5.04 13.16 -8.11
C ASN A 204 6.35 12.45 -8.48
N ALA A 205 6.28 11.12 -8.62
CA ALA A 205 7.45 10.28 -8.91
C ALA A 205 8.01 10.46 -10.33
N SER A 206 7.29 11.15 -11.25
CA SER A 206 7.81 11.48 -12.58
C SER A 206 8.81 12.65 -12.58
N LYS A 207 8.94 13.37 -11.46
CA LYS A 207 9.97 14.44 -11.35
C LYS A 207 11.39 13.85 -11.44
N PRO A 208 12.35 14.55 -12.05
CA PRO A 208 13.68 14.03 -12.38
C PRO A 208 14.38 13.29 -11.24
N GLY A 209 14.33 13.82 -10.01
CA GLY A 209 15.02 13.20 -8.87
C GLY A 209 14.46 11.83 -8.48
N SER A 210 13.14 11.62 -8.53
CA SER A 210 12.51 10.34 -8.22
C SER A 210 12.55 9.40 -9.42
N ALA A 211 12.23 9.91 -10.62
CA ALA A 211 12.26 9.13 -11.85
C ALA A 211 13.65 8.59 -12.15
N GLY A 212 14.70 9.40 -11.96
CA GLY A 212 16.09 8.97 -12.12
C GLY A 212 16.49 7.86 -11.16
N ALA A 213 16.13 7.97 -9.88
CA ALA A 213 16.43 6.95 -8.87
C ALA A 213 15.72 5.61 -9.18
N LEU A 214 14.45 5.66 -9.56
CA LEU A 214 13.68 4.48 -9.97
C LEU A 214 14.26 3.82 -11.22
N ALA A 215 14.60 4.61 -12.25
CA ALA A 215 15.20 4.11 -13.49
C ALA A 215 16.57 3.46 -13.24
N LEU A 216 17.43 4.09 -12.42
CA LEU A 216 18.74 3.55 -12.04
C LEU A 216 18.61 2.24 -11.27
N ALA A 217 17.58 2.09 -10.47
CA ALA A 217 17.25 0.85 -9.76
C ALA A 217 16.55 -0.20 -10.66
N GLY A 218 16.37 0.07 -11.95
CA GLY A 218 15.79 -0.85 -12.94
C GLY A 218 14.27 -0.93 -12.93
N PHE A 219 13.59 -0.02 -12.24
CA PHE A 219 12.13 0.02 -12.18
C PHE A 219 11.53 0.73 -13.40
N ARG A 220 10.40 0.20 -13.87
CA ARG A 220 9.57 0.75 -14.93
C ARG A 220 8.18 1.09 -14.38
N ASP A 221 7.61 2.20 -14.84
CA ASP A 221 6.24 2.59 -14.50
C ASP A 221 5.24 1.54 -15.05
N ALA A 222 4.42 1.00 -14.17
CA ALA A 222 3.41 -0.01 -14.52
C ALA A 222 2.09 0.62 -14.97
N VAL A 223 1.88 1.92 -14.71
CA VAL A 223 0.67 2.66 -15.07
C VAL A 223 1.07 3.93 -15.83
N PRO A 224 1.64 3.82 -17.05
CA PRO A 224 2.22 4.95 -17.78
C PRO A 224 1.18 5.98 -18.29
N THR A 225 -0.06 5.92 -17.82
CA THR A 225 -1.05 6.97 -18.01
C THR A 225 -0.69 8.26 -17.25
N ALA A 226 0.55 8.49 -17.11
CA ALA A 226 1.37 9.33 -16.25
C ALA A 226 0.95 10.81 -16.08
N ARG A 227 -0.17 11.24 -16.62
CA ARG A 227 -0.68 12.62 -16.45
C ARG A 227 -2.07 12.66 -15.82
N LEU A 228 -2.66 11.51 -15.51
CA LEU A 228 -3.98 11.46 -14.88
C LEU A 228 -3.81 11.58 -13.37
N ALA A 229 -4.50 12.55 -12.78
CA ALA A 229 -4.57 12.65 -11.33
C ALA A 229 -5.14 11.36 -10.72
N THR A 230 -4.50 10.89 -9.66
CA THR A 230 -4.94 9.74 -8.85
C THR A 230 -5.75 10.15 -7.62
N THR A 231 -5.86 11.47 -7.37
CA THR A 231 -6.80 12.03 -6.39
C THR A 231 -7.78 12.99 -7.06
N PRO A 232 -9.01 13.12 -6.55
CA PRO A 232 -9.91 14.18 -7.01
C PRO A 232 -9.37 15.57 -6.66
N ALA A 233 -9.88 16.58 -7.34
CA ALA A 233 -9.68 17.96 -6.96
C ALA A 233 -10.36 18.22 -5.60
N ARG A 234 -9.66 18.82 -4.65
CA ARG A 234 -10.21 19.14 -3.33
C ARG A 234 -11.07 20.41 -3.34
N HIS A 235 -10.77 21.32 -4.26
CA HIS A 235 -11.49 22.59 -4.44
C HIS A 235 -11.62 22.91 -5.92
N LEU A 236 -12.56 23.80 -6.27
CA LEU A 236 -12.83 24.23 -7.66
C LEU A 236 -11.61 24.76 -8.43
N LEU A 237 -10.59 25.27 -7.72
CA LEU A 237 -9.38 25.85 -8.29
C LEU A 237 -8.13 24.97 -8.15
N GLU A 238 -8.25 23.79 -7.50
CA GLU A 238 -7.11 22.90 -7.26
C GLU A 238 -7.28 21.62 -8.09
N ALA A 239 -6.37 21.38 -9.01
CA ALA A 239 -6.35 20.14 -9.77
C ALA A 239 -6.02 18.94 -8.87
N GLY A 240 -6.60 17.79 -9.18
CA GLY A 240 -6.21 16.54 -8.54
C GLY A 240 -4.71 16.25 -8.71
N ARG A 241 -4.13 15.51 -7.76
CA ARG A 241 -2.70 15.19 -7.76
C ARG A 241 -2.45 13.78 -8.29
N HIS A 242 -1.30 13.57 -8.91
CA HIS A 242 -0.80 12.23 -9.26
C HIS A 242 0.25 11.84 -8.22
N ILE A 243 -0.14 11.07 -7.24
CA ILE A 243 0.67 10.68 -6.08
C ILE A 243 0.64 9.19 -5.76
N ASP A 244 -0.27 8.44 -6.37
CA ASP A 244 -0.32 6.99 -6.30
C ASP A 244 0.41 6.41 -7.52
N TRP A 245 1.35 5.51 -7.29
CA TRP A 245 2.27 4.98 -8.30
C TRP A 245 2.47 3.50 -8.13
N ALA A 246 2.71 2.83 -9.26
CA ALA A 246 3.13 1.44 -9.29
C ALA A 246 4.32 1.27 -10.25
N PHE A 247 5.37 0.63 -9.77
CA PHE A 247 6.59 0.36 -10.51
C PHE A 247 6.92 -1.13 -10.44
N VAL A 248 7.48 -1.66 -11.51
CA VAL A 248 7.92 -3.06 -11.58
C VAL A 248 9.37 -3.16 -12.04
N ARG A 249 10.09 -4.15 -11.48
CA ARG A 249 11.45 -4.52 -11.86
C ARG A 249 11.53 -6.04 -12.06
N GLY A 250 12.50 -6.49 -12.83
CA GLY A 250 12.75 -7.91 -13.10
C GLY A 250 12.08 -8.40 -14.37
N SER A 251 11.81 -9.70 -14.45
CA SER A 251 11.37 -10.39 -15.66
C SER A 251 9.92 -10.17 -16.07
N GLY A 252 9.12 -9.45 -15.25
CA GLY A 252 7.72 -9.17 -15.58
C GLY A 252 7.54 -7.96 -16.49
N GLU A 253 6.52 -7.99 -17.33
CA GLU A 253 6.08 -6.85 -18.16
C GLU A 253 4.72 -6.34 -17.68
N ALA A 254 4.65 -5.06 -17.31
CA ALA A 254 3.40 -4.42 -16.95
C ALA A 254 2.67 -3.89 -18.18
N THR A 255 1.37 -4.15 -18.26
CA THR A 255 0.48 -3.73 -19.36
C THR A 255 -0.87 -3.29 -18.80
N ALA A 256 -1.74 -2.72 -19.62
CA ALA A 256 -3.11 -2.34 -19.30
C ALA A 256 -3.24 -1.43 -18.05
N GLY A 257 -2.26 -0.56 -17.83
CA GLY A 257 -2.28 0.41 -16.73
C GLY A 257 -3.50 1.33 -16.81
N LYS A 258 -4.20 1.51 -15.68
CA LYS A 258 -5.45 2.28 -15.62
C LYS A 258 -5.61 3.00 -14.28
N VAL A 259 -6.14 4.22 -14.33
CA VAL A 259 -6.67 4.97 -13.17
C VAL A 259 -8.21 4.93 -13.21
N HIS A 260 -8.85 4.44 -12.13
CA HIS A 260 -10.30 4.22 -12.06
C HIS A 260 -11.03 5.45 -11.51
N ARG A 261 -11.08 6.54 -12.27
CA ARG A 261 -11.60 7.84 -11.83
C ARG A 261 -13.11 7.88 -11.53
N SER A 262 -13.87 6.87 -11.96
CA SER A 262 -15.31 6.74 -11.62
C SER A 262 -15.54 6.19 -10.21
N VAL A 263 -14.52 5.65 -9.56
CA VAL A 263 -14.62 5.09 -8.20
C VAL A 263 -14.46 6.22 -7.19
N THR A 264 -15.49 6.45 -6.38
CA THR A 264 -15.56 7.55 -5.41
C THR A 264 -15.64 7.08 -3.96
N ALA A 265 -15.26 5.82 -3.73
CA ALA A 265 -15.30 5.21 -2.40
C ALA A 265 -14.14 5.65 -1.50
N SER A 266 -13.16 6.38 -2.02
CA SER A 266 -12.05 7.00 -1.30
C SER A 266 -11.77 8.40 -1.84
N ASP A 267 -10.92 9.16 -1.17
CA ASP A 267 -10.33 10.41 -1.66
C ASP A 267 -9.11 10.17 -2.58
N HIS A 268 -8.81 8.91 -2.89
CA HIS A 268 -7.90 8.45 -3.93
C HIS A 268 -8.64 7.58 -4.94
N TYR A 269 -8.22 7.62 -6.21
CA TYR A 269 -8.68 6.71 -7.24
C TYR A 269 -7.83 5.44 -7.25
N PRO A 270 -8.44 4.25 -7.37
CA PRO A 270 -7.67 3.02 -7.57
C PRO A 270 -6.85 3.09 -8.85
N ILE A 271 -5.63 2.56 -8.82
CA ILE A 271 -4.86 2.26 -10.01
C ILE A 271 -4.73 0.75 -10.19
N SER A 272 -4.70 0.28 -11.42
CA SER A 272 -4.54 -1.14 -11.74
C SER A 272 -3.64 -1.35 -12.94
N PHE A 273 -3.02 -2.52 -13.00
CA PHE A 273 -2.24 -2.98 -14.16
C PHE A 273 -2.25 -4.51 -14.25
N GLU A 274 -1.93 -5.02 -15.41
CA GLU A 274 -1.67 -6.45 -15.62
C GLU A 274 -0.16 -6.67 -15.70
N LEU A 275 0.30 -7.72 -15.05
CA LEU A 275 1.69 -8.13 -15.00
C LEU A 275 1.84 -9.49 -15.66
N ARG A 276 2.49 -9.54 -16.82
CA ARG A 276 2.87 -10.80 -17.46
C ARG A 276 4.08 -11.39 -16.76
N ILE A 277 3.98 -12.67 -16.41
CA ILE A 277 5.07 -13.43 -15.82
C ILE A 277 5.61 -14.34 -16.91
N PRO A 278 6.94 -14.34 -17.19
CA PRO A 278 7.53 -15.34 -18.07
C PRO A 278 7.27 -16.72 -17.53
N GLY A 279 6.84 -17.64 -18.42
CA GLY A 279 6.59 -19.04 -18.09
C GLY A 279 7.87 -19.83 -17.79
#